data_8bb2d284403473421a590ccc269bc8a3
#
_entry.id   8bb2d284403473421a590ccc269bc8a3
#
_cell.length_a   1.000
_cell.length_b   1.000
_cell.length_c   1.000
_cell.angle_alpha   90.00
_cell.angle_beta   90.00
_cell.angle_gamma   90.00
#
_symmetry.space_group_name_H-M   'P 1'
#
loop_
_entity.id
_entity.type
_entity.pdbx_description
1 polymer ?
#
loop_
_entity_poly.entity_id
_entity_poly.type
_entity_poly.pdbx_seq_one_letter_code
_entity_poly.pdbx_strand_id
1 'polypeptide(L)'
;MGGASRLLAELQRYLSDSDRQDVLVIGAGHPLTPGWLASRELQAITRPSRCVVALNNVSFVGPARRRTVLLRNALHFPLSGEEHLLPAVMARRVAAEARVVRAALHRANVVVVPAVSMAERVEHWVPRLRSAIVVRPHPVSANLGVAERVPGRIVCPVLMAPYKHMGRRLRLLIDACSRVQADGPVIEIVVTATAGELREEEVPLDAVTAVGRLSVDQVERLLASAHVVYFPTEIESFGYPLAEARANGQPVLAVDNAHNAEVAGSALMGYAPDVDSLELTLRRALTTTVTPSTVIDTAAYFDRLLEHP
;
A
#
# COMPACT_ATOMS: atom_id res chain seq x y z
N MET A 1 -5.41 -0.63 -8.80
CA MET A 1 -5.53 0.78 -8.32
C MET A 1 -4.48 1.01 -7.24
N GLY A 2 -3.74 2.13 -7.23
CA GLY A 2 -2.69 2.38 -6.23
C GLY A 2 -3.25 2.88 -4.89
N GLY A 3 -2.48 2.72 -3.80
CA GLY A 3 -2.86 3.18 -2.45
C GLY A 3 -3.23 4.67 -2.35
N ALA A 4 -2.75 5.50 -3.29
CA ALA A 4 -3.09 6.91 -3.38
C ALA A 4 -4.57 7.15 -3.65
N SER A 5 -5.13 6.41 -4.60
CA SER A 5 -6.55 6.53 -4.98
C SER A 5 -7.47 6.03 -3.87
N ARG A 6 -7.03 5.01 -3.10
CA ARG A 6 -7.79 4.50 -1.95
C ARG A 6 -7.92 5.53 -0.85
N LEU A 7 -6.81 6.09 -0.40
CA LEU A 7 -6.85 7.09 0.68
C LEU A 7 -7.66 8.33 0.28
N LEU A 8 -7.61 8.74 -1.00
CA LEU A 8 -8.42 9.86 -1.49
C LEU A 8 -9.91 9.51 -1.49
N ALA A 9 -10.29 8.30 -1.88
CA ALA A 9 -11.68 7.84 -1.84
C ALA A 9 -12.20 7.79 -0.39
N GLU A 10 -11.40 7.28 0.54
CA GLU A 10 -11.75 7.29 1.97
C GLU A 10 -11.92 8.72 2.52
N LEU A 11 -11.02 9.65 2.14
CA LEU A 11 -11.16 11.05 2.52
C LEU A 11 -12.45 11.68 1.95
N GLN A 12 -12.77 11.40 0.69
CA GLN A 12 -14.00 11.93 0.08
C GLN A 12 -15.24 11.40 0.78
N ARG A 13 -15.26 10.10 1.12
CA ARG A 13 -16.35 9.49 1.90
C ARG A 13 -16.46 10.15 3.28
N TYR A 14 -15.36 10.26 4.00
CA TYR A 14 -15.32 10.92 5.31
C TYR A 14 -15.85 12.37 5.25
N LEU A 15 -15.43 13.17 4.25
CA LEU A 15 -15.91 14.55 4.10
C LEU A 15 -17.41 14.64 3.79
N SER A 16 -17.93 13.68 3.01
CA SER A 16 -19.37 13.59 2.74
C SER A 16 -20.16 13.23 3.99
N ASP A 17 -19.66 12.31 4.80
CA ASP A 17 -20.35 11.79 5.98
C ASP A 17 -20.26 12.76 7.18
N SER A 18 -19.19 13.54 7.27
CA SER A 18 -18.93 14.46 8.39
C SER A 18 -19.42 15.88 8.18
N ASP A 19 -19.99 16.22 7.02
CA ASP A 19 -20.45 17.58 6.62
C ASP A 19 -19.37 18.67 6.85
N ARG A 20 -18.08 18.31 6.69
CA ARG A 20 -16.92 19.21 6.88
C ARG A 20 -16.85 20.23 5.75
N GLN A 21 -17.34 21.44 5.99
CA GLN A 21 -17.28 22.57 5.03
C GLN A 21 -15.99 23.41 5.15
N ASP A 22 -15.20 23.19 6.20
CA ASP A 22 -13.93 23.87 6.47
C ASP A 22 -12.74 23.29 5.71
N VAL A 23 -12.94 22.20 4.94
CA VAL A 23 -11.89 21.48 4.20
C VAL A 23 -12.04 21.69 2.70
N LEU A 24 -10.98 22.20 2.06
CA LEU A 24 -10.90 22.31 0.60
C LEU A 24 -9.91 21.28 0.05
N VAL A 25 -10.41 20.35 -0.76
CA VAL A 25 -9.56 19.39 -1.49
C VAL A 25 -9.16 19.97 -2.84
N ILE A 26 -7.85 20.10 -3.09
CA ILE A 26 -7.31 20.60 -4.36
C ILE A 26 -6.48 19.52 -5.06
N GLY A 27 -6.57 19.49 -6.39
CA GLY A 27 -5.71 18.63 -7.23
C GLY A 27 -6.01 17.14 -7.18
N ALA A 28 -7.21 16.74 -6.80
CA ALA A 28 -7.65 15.35 -6.91
C ALA A 28 -7.55 14.88 -8.37
N GLY A 29 -6.81 13.79 -8.62
CA GLY A 29 -6.63 13.23 -9.97
C GLY A 29 -5.59 13.92 -10.85
N HIS A 30 -4.96 15.00 -10.41
CA HIS A 30 -3.89 15.65 -11.18
C HIS A 30 -2.54 14.94 -11.01
N PRO A 31 -1.78 14.75 -12.10
CA PRO A 31 -0.42 14.21 -12.03
C PRO A 31 0.52 15.20 -11.33
N LEU A 32 1.51 14.68 -10.61
CA LEU A 32 2.57 15.45 -9.96
C LEU A 32 3.52 16.01 -11.03
N THR A 33 3.21 17.21 -11.52
CA THR A 33 4.08 17.98 -12.44
C THR A 33 4.59 19.24 -11.76
N PRO A 34 5.76 19.80 -12.19
CA PRO A 34 6.26 21.06 -11.66
C PRO A 34 5.24 22.21 -11.76
N GLY A 35 4.53 22.30 -12.89
CA GLY A 35 3.49 23.31 -13.13
C GLY A 35 2.32 23.16 -12.16
N TRP A 36 1.86 21.91 -11.91
CA TRP A 36 0.82 21.67 -10.93
C TRP A 36 1.27 21.99 -9.50
N LEU A 37 2.51 21.64 -9.13
CA LEU A 37 3.06 21.98 -7.82
C LEU A 37 3.11 23.50 -7.62
N ALA A 38 3.54 24.27 -8.63
CA ALA A 38 3.54 25.72 -8.58
C ALA A 38 2.11 26.30 -8.44
N SER A 39 1.15 25.78 -9.21
CA SER A 39 -0.27 26.16 -9.13
C SER A 39 -0.85 25.86 -7.74
N ARG A 40 -0.54 24.70 -7.17
CA ARG A 40 -0.95 24.32 -5.80
C ARG A 40 -0.42 25.30 -4.75
N GLU A 41 0.86 25.67 -4.83
CA GLU A 41 1.46 26.65 -3.92
C GLU A 41 0.79 28.02 -4.05
N LEU A 42 0.53 28.46 -5.28
CA LEU A 42 -0.18 29.73 -5.54
C LEU A 42 -1.60 29.70 -4.95
N GLN A 43 -2.34 28.61 -5.11
CA GLN A 43 -3.66 28.45 -4.50
C GLN A 43 -3.61 28.50 -2.97
N ALA A 44 -2.59 27.88 -2.36
CA ALA A 44 -2.40 27.92 -0.91
C ALA A 44 -2.05 29.33 -0.40
N ILE A 45 -1.35 30.15 -1.19
CA ILE A 45 -1.01 31.54 -0.86
C ILE A 45 -2.23 32.47 -0.98
N THR A 46 -3.01 32.29 -2.06
CA THR A 46 -4.18 33.15 -2.33
C THR A 46 -5.40 32.81 -1.48
N ARG A 47 -5.42 31.61 -0.89
CA ARG A 47 -6.46 31.14 0.04
C ARG A 47 -5.82 30.78 1.37
N PRO A 48 -5.46 31.75 2.21
CA PRO A 48 -4.70 31.51 3.42
C PRO A 48 -5.46 30.55 4.34
N SER A 49 -4.88 29.38 4.53
CA SER A 49 -5.39 28.34 5.43
C SER A 49 -4.50 28.21 6.65
N ARG A 50 -5.10 27.91 7.80
CA ARG A 50 -4.34 27.66 9.03
C ARG A 50 -3.48 26.40 8.89
N CYS A 51 -4.01 25.40 8.24
CA CYS A 51 -3.36 24.11 8.05
C CYS A 51 -3.41 23.69 6.59
N VAL A 52 -2.32 23.16 6.08
CA VAL A 52 -2.25 22.51 4.76
C VAL A 52 -1.75 21.08 4.93
N VAL A 53 -2.46 20.15 4.28
CA VAL A 53 -2.14 18.72 4.32
C VAL A 53 -1.81 18.23 2.91
N ALA A 54 -0.59 17.79 2.71
CA ALA A 54 -0.18 17.17 1.45
C ALA A 54 -0.34 15.65 1.53
N LEU A 55 -1.23 15.08 0.72
CA LEU A 55 -1.52 13.65 0.71
C LEU A 55 -0.60 12.82 -0.20
N ASN A 56 0.38 13.44 -0.86
CA ASN A 56 1.12 12.81 -1.96
C ASN A 56 2.64 13.01 -1.91
N ASN A 57 3.24 12.87 -0.76
CA ASN A 57 4.69 12.90 -0.51
C ASN A 57 5.37 14.28 -0.60
N VAL A 58 4.87 15.25 -1.37
CA VAL A 58 5.50 16.56 -1.52
C VAL A 58 4.83 17.56 -0.59
N SER A 59 5.53 17.97 0.48
CA SER A 59 5.03 18.99 1.42
C SER A 59 4.79 20.33 0.73
N PHE A 60 3.86 21.12 1.26
CA PHE A 60 3.75 22.55 0.92
C PHE A 60 4.96 23.31 1.43
N VAL A 61 5.41 24.29 0.66
CA VAL A 61 6.54 25.17 1.00
C VAL A 61 6.09 26.62 1.25
N GLY A 62 4.91 26.99 0.74
CA GLY A 62 4.29 28.30 0.92
C GLY A 62 3.89 28.60 2.37
N PRO A 63 3.44 29.83 2.65
CA PRO A 63 3.04 30.26 4.00
C PRO A 63 1.80 29.50 4.48
N ALA A 64 1.94 28.83 5.61
CA ALA A 64 0.86 28.21 6.37
C ALA A 64 1.33 28.09 7.83
N ARG A 65 0.41 28.13 8.80
CA ARG A 65 0.78 27.94 10.22
C ARG A 65 1.27 26.52 10.48
N ARG A 66 0.63 25.54 9.85
CA ARG A 66 1.02 24.13 9.96
C ARG A 66 1.03 23.48 8.58
N ARG A 67 2.05 22.69 8.33
CA ARG A 67 2.23 21.87 7.13
C ARG A 67 2.36 20.42 7.55
N THR A 68 1.37 19.63 7.19
CA THR A 68 1.40 18.19 7.36
C THR A 68 1.63 17.52 6.01
N VAL A 69 2.47 16.51 5.96
CA VAL A 69 2.69 15.71 4.74
C VAL A 69 2.56 14.25 5.06
N LEU A 70 1.86 13.52 4.19
CA LEU A 70 1.79 12.06 4.21
C LEU A 70 2.83 11.50 3.25
N LEU A 71 3.73 10.67 3.76
CA LEU A 71 4.72 9.96 2.95
C LEU A 71 4.23 8.54 2.70
N ARG A 72 4.00 8.21 1.44
CA ARG A 72 3.38 6.95 1.00
C ARG A 72 4.15 6.24 -0.11
N ASN A 73 5.39 6.65 -0.33
CA ASN A 73 6.26 6.01 -1.32
C ASN A 73 7.62 5.71 -0.70
N ALA A 74 7.84 4.45 -0.33
CA ALA A 74 9.08 3.97 0.26
C ALA A 74 10.29 4.14 -0.68
N LEU A 75 10.06 4.13 -2.00
CA LEU A 75 11.14 4.29 -2.99
C LEU A 75 11.81 5.68 -2.94
N HIS A 76 11.18 6.68 -2.33
CA HIS A 76 11.82 7.98 -2.10
C HIS A 76 12.85 7.94 -0.96
N PHE A 77 12.85 6.87 -0.17
CA PHE A 77 13.68 6.66 1.01
C PHE A 77 14.28 5.24 1.01
N PRO A 78 15.05 4.85 -0.03
CA PRO A 78 15.60 3.51 -0.12
C PRO A 78 16.63 3.27 1.00
N LEU A 79 16.69 2.04 1.49
CA LEU A 79 17.74 1.59 2.39
C LEU A 79 18.86 0.94 1.59
N SER A 80 20.04 0.80 2.23
CA SER A 80 21.20 0.15 1.63
C SER A 80 20.84 -1.28 1.18
N GLY A 81 21.22 -1.63 -0.03
CA GLY A 81 20.93 -2.93 -0.62
C GLY A 81 19.62 -3.01 -1.43
N GLU A 82 18.82 -1.93 -1.47
CA GLU A 82 17.60 -1.88 -2.27
C GLU A 82 17.81 -1.27 -3.66
N GLU A 83 18.98 -0.75 -3.96
CA GLU A 83 19.28 -0.03 -5.21
C GLU A 83 19.13 -0.92 -6.44
N HIS A 84 19.37 -2.22 -6.30
CA HIS A 84 19.26 -3.21 -7.39
C HIS A 84 17.81 -3.55 -7.76
N LEU A 85 16.84 -3.19 -6.93
CA LEU A 85 15.42 -3.49 -7.16
C LEU A 85 14.78 -2.60 -8.23
N LEU A 86 15.41 -1.45 -8.54
CA LEU A 86 14.92 -0.52 -9.54
C LEU A 86 15.66 -0.65 -10.87
N PRO A 87 14.96 -0.82 -12.00
CA PRO A 87 15.58 -0.65 -13.32
C PRO A 87 16.27 0.72 -13.45
N ALA A 88 17.42 0.78 -14.11
CA ALA A 88 18.27 1.98 -14.15
C ALA A 88 17.56 3.27 -14.58
N VAL A 89 16.64 3.18 -15.57
CA VAL A 89 15.84 4.33 -16.03
C VAL A 89 14.89 4.79 -14.93
N MET A 90 14.23 3.86 -14.25
CA MET A 90 13.31 4.15 -13.16
C MET A 90 14.06 4.70 -11.94
N ALA A 91 15.24 4.16 -11.62
CA ALA A 91 16.08 4.62 -10.52
C ALA A 91 16.45 6.11 -10.65
N ARG A 92 16.81 6.58 -11.84
CA ARG A 92 17.12 8.00 -12.09
C ARG A 92 15.90 8.90 -11.85
N ARG A 93 14.73 8.50 -12.33
CA ARG A 93 13.49 9.25 -12.14
C ARG A 93 13.11 9.29 -10.64
N VAL A 94 13.10 8.16 -9.97
CA VAL A 94 12.79 8.05 -8.54
C VAL A 94 13.78 8.86 -7.71
N ALA A 95 15.08 8.85 -8.03
CA ALA A 95 16.08 9.66 -7.36
C ALA A 95 15.84 11.17 -7.52
N ALA A 96 15.42 11.62 -8.70
CA ALA A 96 15.06 13.02 -8.93
C ALA A 96 13.81 13.42 -8.12
N GLU A 97 12.76 12.61 -8.15
CA GLU A 97 11.54 12.81 -7.36
C GLU A 97 11.86 12.82 -5.85
N ALA A 98 12.68 11.89 -5.39
CA ALA A 98 13.11 11.80 -3.99
C ALA A 98 13.85 13.05 -3.50
N ARG A 99 14.69 13.68 -4.35
CA ARG A 99 15.35 14.94 -4.01
C ARG A 99 14.34 16.06 -3.76
N VAL A 100 13.31 16.17 -4.62
CA VAL A 100 12.24 17.17 -4.46
C VAL A 100 11.44 16.89 -3.19
N VAL A 101 11.04 15.64 -2.97
CA VAL A 101 10.31 15.22 -1.76
C VAL A 101 11.11 15.59 -0.51
N ARG A 102 12.37 15.17 -0.41
CA ARG A 102 13.21 15.41 0.75
C ARG A 102 13.48 16.90 0.97
N ALA A 103 13.70 17.69 -0.10
CA ALA A 103 13.84 19.13 0.00
C ALA A 103 12.57 19.81 0.54
N ALA A 104 11.38 19.41 0.07
CA ALA A 104 10.11 19.95 0.54
C ALA A 104 9.83 19.60 2.02
N LEU A 105 10.34 18.49 2.53
CA LEU A 105 10.18 18.08 3.94
C LEU A 105 10.81 19.07 4.93
N HIS A 106 11.77 19.89 4.50
CA HIS A 106 12.36 20.93 5.35
C HIS A 106 11.34 21.97 5.86
N ARG A 107 10.20 22.06 5.20
CA ARG A 107 9.12 22.98 5.58
C ARG A 107 7.96 22.30 6.32
N ALA A 108 7.96 20.95 6.39
CA ALA A 108 6.92 20.23 7.11
C ALA A 108 7.03 20.42 8.63
N ASN A 109 5.90 20.65 9.28
CA ASN A 109 5.79 20.66 10.74
C ASN A 109 5.49 19.25 11.26
N VAL A 110 4.73 18.45 10.47
CA VAL A 110 4.37 17.08 10.78
C VAL A 110 4.56 16.22 9.54
N VAL A 111 5.21 15.09 9.73
CA VAL A 111 5.42 14.07 8.70
C VAL A 111 4.69 12.80 9.13
N VAL A 112 3.60 12.51 8.48
CA VAL A 112 2.82 11.30 8.75
C VAL A 112 3.30 10.17 7.87
N VAL A 113 3.63 9.04 8.49
CA VAL A 113 4.03 7.81 7.82
C VAL A 113 3.14 6.66 8.25
N PRO A 114 2.85 5.69 7.37
CA PRO A 114 1.86 4.66 7.68
C PRO A 114 2.40 3.46 8.47
N ALA A 115 3.70 3.35 8.67
CA ALA A 115 4.34 2.24 9.36
C ALA A 115 5.64 2.69 10.06
N VAL A 116 6.07 1.98 11.10
CA VAL A 116 7.35 2.22 11.80
C VAL A 116 8.53 2.05 10.85
N SER A 117 8.50 1.01 10.02
CA SER A 117 9.52 0.77 9.00
C SER A 117 9.65 1.95 8.01
N MET A 118 8.55 2.65 7.72
CA MET A 118 8.60 3.88 6.91
C MET A 118 9.16 5.05 7.70
N ALA A 119 8.92 5.15 9.01
CA ALA A 119 9.54 6.16 9.89
C ALA A 119 11.06 6.00 9.90
N GLU A 120 11.55 4.78 10.09
CA GLU A 120 12.98 4.45 10.08
C GLU A 120 13.65 4.86 8.76
N ARG A 121 12.98 4.60 7.62
CA ARG A 121 13.46 5.05 6.30
C ARG A 121 13.58 6.57 6.22
N VAL A 122 12.58 7.30 6.68
CA VAL A 122 12.59 8.76 6.69
C VAL A 122 13.66 9.30 7.63
N GLU A 123 13.80 8.73 8.82
CA GLU A 123 14.85 9.11 9.78
C GLU A 123 16.26 8.90 9.23
N HIS A 124 16.48 7.78 8.54
CA HIS A 124 17.76 7.49 7.90
C HIS A 124 18.18 8.58 6.90
N TRP A 125 17.23 9.08 6.09
CA TRP A 125 17.50 10.07 5.06
C TRP A 125 17.44 11.53 5.55
N VAL A 126 16.63 11.79 6.57
CA VAL A 126 16.37 13.14 7.09
C VAL A 126 16.29 13.11 8.63
N PRO A 127 17.43 12.84 9.32
CA PRO A 127 17.44 12.57 10.78
C PRO A 127 16.85 13.68 11.64
N ARG A 128 16.94 14.93 11.20
CA ARG A 128 16.41 16.09 11.91
C ARG A 128 14.88 16.11 12.02
N LEU A 129 14.17 15.32 11.21
CA LEU A 129 12.70 15.23 11.26
C LEU A 129 12.19 14.23 12.29
N ARG A 130 13.05 13.52 13.01
CA ARG A 130 12.69 12.50 13.99
C ARG A 130 11.55 12.93 14.91
N SER A 131 11.61 14.14 15.47
CA SER A 131 10.56 14.67 16.35
C SER A 131 9.27 15.13 15.63
N ALA A 132 9.32 15.26 14.31
CA ALA A 132 8.17 15.63 13.49
C ALA A 132 7.46 14.43 12.87
N ILE A 133 8.05 13.22 12.94
CA ILE A 133 7.47 12.01 12.38
C ILE A 133 6.40 11.46 13.31
N VAL A 134 5.24 11.18 12.73
CA VAL A 134 4.11 10.55 13.39
C VAL A 134 3.76 9.28 12.62
N VAL A 135 3.88 8.13 13.26
CA VAL A 135 3.42 6.86 12.69
C VAL A 135 1.90 6.79 12.84
N ARG A 136 1.22 6.70 11.72
CA ARG A 136 -0.24 6.58 11.67
C ARG A 136 -0.63 5.66 10.51
N PRO A 137 -0.92 4.40 10.78
CA PRO A 137 -1.38 3.46 9.76
C PRO A 137 -2.59 4.02 9.00
N HIS A 138 -2.67 3.75 7.71
CA HIS A 138 -3.81 4.20 6.91
C HIS A 138 -5.10 3.50 7.36
N PRO A 139 -6.26 4.17 7.23
CA PRO A 139 -7.54 3.55 7.51
C PRO A 139 -7.79 2.41 6.54
N VAL A 140 -8.39 1.36 7.06
CA VAL A 140 -8.80 0.18 6.30
C VAL A 140 -10.24 -0.13 6.70
N SER A 141 -11.13 -0.19 5.73
CA SER A 141 -12.53 -0.56 5.98
C SER A 141 -12.60 -2.00 6.47
N ALA A 142 -13.07 -2.20 7.71
CA ALA A 142 -13.29 -3.53 8.29
C ALA A 142 -14.53 -4.24 7.68
N ASN A 143 -15.33 -3.53 6.91
CA ASN A 143 -16.56 -4.02 6.29
C ASN A 143 -16.33 -4.39 4.82
N LEU A 144 -15.39 -5.27 4.57
CA LEU A 144 -15.45 -6.05 3.33
C LEU A 144 -16.70 -6.93 3.48
N GLY A 145 -17.76 -6.61 2.74
CA GLY A 145 -19.08 -7.25 2.85
C GLY A 145 -18.98 -8.77 3.01
N VAL A 146 -19.98 -9.39 3.60
CA VAL A 146 -20.05 -10.83 3.91
C VAL A 146 -20.05 -11.64 2.60
N ALA A 147 -18.93 -11.59 1.86
CA ALA A 147 -18.71 -12.52 0.76
C ALA A 147 -18.27 -13.85 1.39
N GLU A 148 -18.92 -14.92 0.99
CA GLU A 148 -18.53 -16.27 1.39
C GLU A 148 -17.11 -16.56 0.89
N ARG A 149 -16.22 -16.94 1.79
CA ARG A 149 -14.85 -17.33 1.44
C ARG A 149 -14.90 -18.61 0.63
N VAL A 150 -14.21 -18.59 -0.51
CA VAL A 150 -14.10 -19.77 -1.36
C VAL A 150 -12.90 -20.59 -0.92
N PRO A 151 -13.10 -21.83 -0.42
CA PRO A 151 -11.99 -22.70 -0.01
C PRO A 151 -10.96 -22.87 -1.13
N GLY A 152 -9.68 -22.76 -0.80
CA GLY A 152 -8.59 -22.90 -1.78
C GLY A 152 -8.35 -21.66 -2.67
N ARG A 153 -9.17 -20.62 -2.60
CA ARG A 153 -8.96 -19.40 -3.41
C ARG A 153 -7.83 -18.54 -2.83
N ILE A 154 -6.78 -18.34 -3.63
CA ILE A 154 -5.69 -17.41 -3.35
C ILE A 154 -5.89 -16.17 -4.20
N VAL A 155 -6.06 -15.00 -3.56
CA VAL A 155 -6.19 -13.73 -4.26
C VAL A 155 -4.87 -12.97 -4.23
N CYS A 156 -4.39 -12.58 -5.41
CA CYS A 156 -3.18 -11.79 -5.60
C CYS A 156 -3.56 -10.37 -6.06
N PRO A 157 -3.75 -9.41 -5.14
CA PRO A 157 -4.06 -8.03 -5.48
C PRO A 157 -2.80 -7.28 -5.88
N VAL A 158 -2.36 -7.47 -7.11
CA VAL A 158 -1.05 -7.01 -7.59
C VAL A 158 -1.12 -5.76 -8.46
N LEU A 159 -0.05 -5.01 -8.46
CA LEU A 159 0.28 -4.01 -9.45
C LEU A 159 1.52 -4.49 -10.20
N MET A 160 1.39 -4.68 -11.52
CA MET A 160 2.49 -5.10 -12.40
C MET A 160 3.44 -3.92 -12.63
N ALA A 161 4.30 -3.66 -11.65
CA ALA A 161 5.33 -2.63 -11.72
C ALA A 161 6.71 -3.30 -11.81
N PRO A 162 7.62 -2.83 -12.69
CA PRO A 162 8.89 -3.51 -12.95
C PRO A 162 9.71 -3.83 -11.70
N TYR A 163 9.71 -2.93 -10.70
CA TYR A 163 10.46 -3.10 -9.45
C TYR A 163 9.86 -4.14 -8.49
N LYS A 164 8.63 -4.61 -8.78
CA LYS A 164 7.97 -5.62 -7.93
C LYS A 164 8.28 -7.04 -8.34
N HIS A 165 8.88 -7.25 -9.51
CA HIS A 165 9.25 -8.56 -10.04
C HIS A 165 8.12 -9.59 -9.95
N MET A 166 6.88 -9.17 -10.28
CA MET A 166 5.67 -9.94 -10.03
C MET A 166 5.61 -11.25 -10.81
N GLY A 167 6.13 -11.28 -12.04
CA GLY A 167 6.18 -12.52 -12.82
C GLY A 167 6.92 -13.64 -12.13
N ARG A 168 8.15 -13.37 -11.64
CA ARG A 168 8.94 -14.34 -10.87
C ARG A 168 8.20 -14.82 -9.62
N ARG A 169 7.53 -13.92 -8.91
CA ARG A 169 6.81 -14.22 -7.66
C ARG A 169 5.55 -15.02 -7.90
N LEU A 170 4.82 -14.75 -8.99
CA LEU A 170 3.66 -15.52 -9.36
C LEU A 170 4.06 -16.93 -9.82
N ARG A 171 5.16 -17.10 -10.58
CA ARG A 171 5.68 -18.43 -10.91
C ARG A 171 6.05 -19.22 -9.65
N LEU A 172 6.71 -18.58 -8.68
CA LEU A 172 7.00 -19.22 -7.39
C LEU A 172 5.73 -19.70 -6.67
N LEU A 173 4.66 -18.90 -6.69
CA LEU A 173 3.36 -19.28 -6.12
C LEU A 173 2.75 -20.46 -6.90
N ILE A 174 2.77 -20.43 -8.21
CA ILE A 174 2.24 -21.49 -9.08
C ILE A 174 2.94 -22.82 -8.78
N ASP A 175 4.27 -22.80 -8.68
CA ASP A 175 5.06 -23.98 -8.36
C ASP A 175 4.71 -24.54 -6.96
N ALA A 176 4.60 -23.67 -5.96
CA ALA A 176 4.19 -24.07 -4.61
C ALA A 176 2.75 -24.62 -4.59
N CYS A 177 1.82 -24.00 -5.31
CA CYS A 177 0.44 -24.48 -5.42
C CYS A 177 0.36 -25.86 -6.10
N SER A 178 1.12 -26.06 -7.17
CA SER A 178 1.16 -27.35 -7.87
C SER A 178 1.61 -28.49 -6.96
N ARG A 179 2.60 -28.23 -6.09
CA ARG A 179 3.06 -29.22 -5.10
C ARG A 179 2.02 -29.50 -4.01
N VAL A 180 1.34 -28.44 -3.53
CA VAL A 180 0.26 -28.60 -2.52
C VAL A 180 -0.92 -29.38 -3.10
N GLN A 181 -1.30 -29.14 -4.37
CA GLN A 181 -2.42 -29.80 -5.02
C GLN A 181 -2.17 -31.29 -5.35
N ALA A 182 -0.92 -31.70 -5.42
CA ALA A 182 -0.59 -33.12 -5.71
C ALA A 182 -1.18 -34.09 -4.67
N ASP A 183 -1.35 -33.63 -3.42
CA ASP A 183 -1.86 -34.42 -2.29
C ASP A 183 -2.90 -33.67 -1.43
N GLY A 184 -3.38 -32.50 -1.89
CA GLY A 184 -4.19 -31.58 -1.12
C GLY A 184 -5.42 -31.03 -1.86
N PRO A 185 -5.97 -29.91 -1.37
CA PRO A 185 -7.17 -29.29 -1.93
C PRO A 185 -6.90 -28.66 -3.30
N VAL A 186 -7.97 -28.50 -4.08
CA VAL A 186 -7.94 -27.68 -5.30
C VAL A 186 -7.66 -26.22 -4.93
N ILE A 187 -6.70 -25.61 -5.62
CA ILE A 187 -6.31 -24.22 -5.42
C ILE A 187 -6.65 -23.41 -6.68
N GLU A 188 -7.30 -22.29 -6.48
CA GLU A 188 -7.58 -21.29 -7.51
C GLU A 188 -6.72 -20.02 -7.25
N ILE A 189 -5.88 -19.64 -8.20
CA ILE A 189 -5.08 -18.42 -8.10
C ILE A 189 -5.77 -17.31 -8.92
N VAL A 190 -6.25 -16.26 -8.27
CA VAL A 190 -6.90 -15.12 -8.90
C VAL A 190 -5.99 -13.89 -8.82
N VAL A 191 -5.66 -13.29 -9.97
CA VAL A 191 -4.69 -12.19 -10.07
C VAL A 191 -5.35 -10.93 -10.65
N THR A 192 -5.16 -9.77 -10.00
CA THR A 192 -5.68 -8.48 -10.48
C THR A 192 -4.78 -7.85 -11.57
N ALA A 193 -4.36 -8.65 -12.53
CA ALA A 193 -3.61 -8.24 -13.70
C ALA A 193 -4.37 -8.67 -14.98
N THR A 194 -4.07 -8.00 -16.08
CA THR A 194 -4.58 -8.41 -17.39
C THR A 194 -3.79 -9.60 -17.93
N ALA A 195 -4.40 -10.40 -18.81
CA ALA A 195 -3.69 -11.49 -19.50
C ALA A 195 -2.48 -10.98 -20.30
N GLY A 196 -2.52 -9.75 -20.82
CA GLY A 196 -1.38 -9.12 -21.50
C GLY A 196 -0.21 -8.88 -20.55
N GLU A 197 -0.46 -8.25 -19.40
CA GLU A 197 0.57 -8.00 -18.38
C GLU A 197 1.19 -9.31 -17.86
N LEU A 198 0.39 -10.36 -17.70
CA LEU A 198 0.89 -11.67 -17.27
C LEU A 198 1.77 -12.35 -18.33
N ARG A 199 1.41 -12.22 -19.63
CA ARG A 199 2.26 -12.74 -20.73
C ARG A 199 3.60 -12.01 -20.82
N GLU A 200 3.60 -10.70 -20.66
CA GLU A 200 4.84 -9.89 -20.65
C GLU A 200 5.81 -10.33 -19.53
N GLU A 201 5.26 -10.82 -18.43
CA GLU A 201 6.02 -11.32 -17.27
C GLU A 201 6.20 -12.85 -17.30
N GLU A 202 5.89 -13.51 -18.42
CA GLU A 202 6.04 -14.97 -18.62
C GLU A 202 5.30 -15.83 -17.57
N VAL A 203 4.11 -15.40 -17.14
CA VAL A 203 3.26 -16.14 -16.22
C VAL A 203 2.34 -17.09 -17.00
N PRO A 204 2.30 -18.39 -16.68
CA PRO A 204 1.38 -19.35 -17.32
C PRO A 204 -0.08 -18.96 -17.10
N LEU A 205 -0.82 -18.70 -18.18
CA LEU A 205 -2.22 -18.23 -18.09
C LEU A 205 -3.22 -19.33 -17.75
N ASP A 206 -2.88 -20.56 -17.98
CA ASP A 206 -3.66 -21.75 -17.59
C ASP A 206 -3.60 -22.05 -16.10
N ALA A 207 -2.59 -21.54 -15.41
CA ALA A 207 -2.41 -21.71 -13.97
C ALA A 207 -3.07 -20.60 -13.13
N VAL A 208 -3.59 -19.53 -13.74
CA VAL A 208 -4.15 -18.39 -13.01
C VAL A 208 -5.40 -17.81 -13.67
N THR A 209 -6.31 -17.28 -12.87
CA THR A 209 -7.47 -16.51 -13.33
C THR A 209 -7.12 -15.02 -13.34
N ALA A 210 -6.91 -14.45 -14.53
CA ALA A 210 -6.62 -13.04 -14.73
C ALA A 210 -7.92 -12.22 -14.75
N VAL A 211 -8.16 -11.39 -13.73
CA VAL A 211 -9.40 -10.58 -13.64
C VAL A 211 -9.22 -9.13 -14.09
N GLY A 212 -8.02 -8.76 -14.50
CA GLY A 212 -7.72 -7.42 -14.99
C GLY A 212 -7.70 -6.35 -13.89
N ARG A 213 -7.85 -5.10 -14.32
CA ARG A 213 -7.87 -3.95 -13.40
C ARG A 213 -9.28 -3.75 -12.87
N LEU A 214 -9.43 -3.79 -11.56
CA LEU A 214 -10.69 -3.68 -10.83
C LEU A 214 -10.85 -2.30 -10.18
N SER A 215 -12.09 -1.88 -9.95
CA SER A 215 -12.42 -0.76 -9.07
C SER A 215 -12.10 -1.09 -7.61
N VAL A 216 -12.13 -0.10 -6.71
CA VAL A 216 -11.91 -0.32 -5.27
C VAL A 216 -12.90 -1.35 -4.73
N ASP A 217 -14.20 -1.14 -4.97
CA ASP A 217 -15.25 -2.03 -4.47
C ASP A 217 -15.15 -3.46 -5.05
N GLN A 218 -14.68 -3.60 -6.30
CA GLN A 218 -14.44 -4.92 -6.89
C GLN A 218 -13.25 -5.63 -6.25
N VAL A 219 -12.17 -4.89 -5.94
CA VAL A 219 -11.02 -5.45 -5.21
C VAL A 219 -11.43 -5.86 -3.80
N GLU A 220 -12.22 -5.05 -3.11
CA GLU A 220 -12.74 -5.37 -1.77
C GLU A 220 -13.57 -6.65 -1.78
N ARG A 221 -14.51 -6.79 -2.71
CA ARG A 221 -15.30 -8.03 -2.87
C ARG A 221 -14.45 -9.23 -3.21
N LEU A 222 -13.45 -9.06 -4.08
CA LEU A 222 -12.53 -10.14 -4.44
C LEU A 222 -11.71 -10.59 -3.22
N LEU A 223 -11.15 -9.65 -2.47
CA LEU A 223 -10.43 -9.93 -1.23
C LEU A 223 -11.34 -10.62 -0.21
N ALA A 224 -12.59 -10.15 -0.04
CA ALA A 224 -13.53 -10.79 0.87
C ALA A 224 -13.78 -12.27 0.56
N SER A 225 -13.73 -12.67 -0.73
CA SER A 225 -13.87 -14.06 -1.17
C SER A 225 -12.60 -14.92 -1.02
N ALA A 226 -11.47 -14.31 -0.69
CA ALA A 226 -10.21 -15.05 -0.59
C ALA A 226 -10.17 -15.96 0.63
N HIS A 227 -9.71 -17.20 0.44
CA HIS A 227 -9.26 -18.04 1.55
C HIS A 227 -7.91 -17.55 2.08
N VAL A 228 -6.99 -17.25 1.16
CA VAL A 228 -5.64 -16.74 1.45
C VAL A 228 -5.36 -15.54 0.54
N VAL A 229 -4.72 -14.51 1.08
CA VAL A 229 -4.20 -13.39 0.28
C VAL A 229 -2.72 -13.61 0.01
N TYR A 230 -2.27 -13.42 -1.23
CA TYR A 230 -0.84 -13.47 -1.56
C TYR A 230 -0.32 -12.08 -1.90
N PHE A 231 0.58 -11.55 -1.09
CA PHE A 231 1.16 -10.23 -1.25
C PHE A 231 2.69 -10.26 -1.14
N PRO A 232 3.41 -10.62 -2.22
CA PRO A 232 4.85 -10.92 -2.17
C PRO A 232 5.76 -9.70 -2.26
N THR A 233 5.25 -8.49 -2.04
CA THR A 233 6.03 -7.26 -2.17
C THR A 233 7.02 -7.11 -1.02
N GLU A 234 8.28 -6.77 -1.33
CA GLU A 234 9.34 -6.56 -0.33
C GLU A 234 9.45 -5.11 0.13
N ILE A 235 9.26 -4.16 -0.79
CA ILE A 235 9.31 -2.73 -0.48
C ILE A 235 7.92 -2.14 -0.60
N GLU A 236 7.39 -1.74 0.53
CA GLU A 236 6.12 -1.02 0.63
C GLU A 236 6.23 0.12 1.64
N SER A 237 5.33 1.08 1.51
CA SER A 237 5.14 2.10 2.54
C SER A 237 4.08 1.70 3.56
N PHE A 238 3.08 0.92 3.15
CA PHE A 238 2.02 0.38 4.00
C PHE A 238 1.60 -1.04 3.58
N GLY A 239 1.19 -1.24 2.32
CA GLY A 239 0.68 -2.54 1.87
C GLY A 239 -0.78 -2.75 2.30
N TYR A 240 -1.71 -2.02 1.69
CA TYR A 240 -3.15 -2.19 1.97
C TYR A 240 -3.61 -3.64 2.02
N PRO A 241 -3.20 -4.54 1.10
CA PRO A 241 -3.64 -5.94 1.16
C PRO A 241 -3.25 -6.67 2.44
N LEU A 242 -2.12 -6.30 3.07
CA LEU A 242 -1.72 -6.86 4.36
C LEU A 242 -2.69 -6.45 5.48
N ALA A 243 -2.98 -5.16 5.54
CA ALA A 243 -3.88 -4.60 6.54
C ALA A 243 -5.34 -5.07 6.33
N GLU A 244 -5.77 -5.20 5.08
CA GLU A 244 -7.10 -5.71 4.71
C GLU A 244 -7.28 -7.18 5.07
N ALA A 245 -6.29 -8.03 4.77
CA ALA A 245 -6.30 -9.42 5.16
C ALA A 245 -6.41 -9.55 6.70
N ARG A 246 -5.63 -8.76 7.44
CA ARG A 246 -5.70 -8.70 8.90
C ARG A 246 -7.08 -8.27 9.39
N ALA A 247 -7.65 -7.19 8.83
CA ALA A 247 -8.96 -6.68 9.22
C ALA A 247 -10.09 -7.70 8.94
N ASN A 248 -9.94 -8.51 7.91
CA ASN A 248 -10.90 -9.54 7.54
C ASN A 248 -10.64 -10.91 8.19
N GLY A 249 -9.59 -11.06 8.96
CA GLY A 249 -9.20 -12.34 9.53
C GLY A 249 -8.82 -13.38 8.48
N GLN A 250 -8.07 -12.97 7.44
CA GLN A 250 -7.60 -13.84 6.37
C GLN A 250 -6.09 -14.04 6.51
N PRO A 251 -5.58 -15.27 6.37
CA PRO A 251 -4.15 -15.49 6.25
C PRO A 251 -3.59 -14.73 5.05
N VAL A 252 -2.44 -14.08 5.22
CA VAL A 252 -1.73 -13.42 4.13
C VAL A 252 -0.32 -13.96 3.98
N LEU A 253 -0.04 -14.58 2.84
CA LEU A 253 1.28 -15.04 2.44
C LEU A 253 2.09 -13.81 1.98
N ALA A 254 3.12 -13.46 2.72
CA ALA A 254 4.03 -12.38 2.39
C ALA A 254 5.46 -12.76 2.80
N VAL A 255 6.45 -12.10 2.20
CA VAL A 255 7.85 -12.29 2.59
C VAL A 255 8.02 -11.96 4.07
N ASP A 256 8.73 -12.81 4.81
CA ASP A 256 8.98 -12.59 6.24
C ASP A 256 9.97 -11.43 6.42
N ASN A 257 9.45 -10.30 6.85
CA ASN A 257 10.21 -9.10 7.19
C ASN A 257 9.46 -8.25 8.22
N ALA A 258 10.17 -7.33 8.87
CA ALA A 258 9.61 -6.49 9.94
C ALA A 258 8.43 -5.64 9.48
N HIS A 259 8.44 -5.10 8.26
CA HIS A 259 7.35 -4.31 7.71
C HIS A 259 6.07 -5.14 7.55
N ASN A 260 6.17 -6.32 6.92
CA ASN A 260 5.02 -7.19 6.71
C ASN A 260 4.47 -7.72 8.04
N ALA A 261 5.37 -8.01 9.01
CA ALA A 261 4.96 -8.41 10.36
C ALA A 261 4.22 -7.28 11.10
N GLU A 262 4.67 -6.05 10.98
CA GLU A 262 4.00 -4.88 11.57
C GLU A 262 2.59 -4.70 11.03
N VAL A 263 2.43 -4.72 9.70
CA VAL A 263 1.16 -4.37 9.05
C VAL A 263 0.17 -5.52 9.07
N ALA A 264 0.60 -6.73 8.74
CA ALA A 264 -0.26 -7.92 8.73
C ALA A 264 -0.54 -8.47 10.14
N GLY A 265 0.34 -8.24 11.10
CA GLY A 265 0.17 -8.73 12.47
C GLY A 265 -0.08 -10.24 12.51
N SER A 266 -1.13 -10.68 13.23
CA SER A 266 -1.51 -12.08 13.36
C SER A 266 -1.93 -12.78 12.07
N ALA A 267 -2.22 -12.02 11.01
CA ALA A 267 -2.57 -12.57 9.71
C ALA A 267 -1.35 -12.99 8.88
N LEU A 268 -0.13 -12.57 9.26
CA LEU A 268 1.07 -12.89 8.51
C LEU A 268 1.36 -14.40 8.51
N MET A 269 1.43 -14.94 7.32
CA MET A 269 2.06 -16.22 7.00
C MET A 269 3.36 -15.92 6.27
N GLY A 270 4.42 -15.67 7.06
CA GLY A 270 5.74 -15.28 6.56
C GLY A 270 6.48 -16.44 5.90
N TYR A 271 7.09 -16.20 4.74
CA TYR A 271 7.91 -17.18 4.04
C TYR A 271 9.23 -16.56 3.55
N ALA A 272 10.27 -17.38 3.43
CA ALA A 272 11.49 -17.02 2.70
C ALA A 272 11.21 -17.05 1.18
N PRO A 273 11.88 -16.22 0.35
CA PRO A 273 11.58 -16.09 -1.08
C PRO A 273 12.06 -17.30 -1.93
N ASP A 274 11.74 -18.51 -1.48
CA ASP A 274 11.98 -19.79 -2.15
C ASP A 274 10.71 -20.65 -2.15
N VAL A 275 10.66 -21.65 -3.02
CA VAL A 275 9.48 -22.48 -3.24
C VAL A 275 9.17 -23.40 -2.06
N ASP A 276 10.18 -23.93 -1.40
CA ASP A 276 10.00 -24.92 -0.31
C ASP A 276 9.41 -24.22 0.92
N SER A 277 9.93 -23.04 1.26
CA SER A 277 9.37 -22.20 2.33
C SER A 277 7.94 -21.75 2.01
N LEU A 278 7.66 -21.34 0.76
CA LEU A 278 6.34 -20.91 0.35
C LEU A 278 5.33 -22.07 0.37
N GLU A 279 5.71 -23.28 -0.11
CA GLU A 279 4.86 -24.47 -0.05
C GLU A 279 4.47 -24.81 1.39
N LEU A 280 5.46 -24.90 2.29
CA LEU A 280 5.22 -25.20 3.70
C LEU A 280 4.28 -24.18 4.35
N THR A 281 4.52 -22.90 4.06
CA THR A 281 3.72 -21.80 4.61
C THR A 281 2.32 -21.78 4.01
N LEU A 282 2.16 -22.10 2.73
CA LEU A 282 0.86 -22.22 2.06
C LEU A 282 0.01 -23.34 2.67
N ARG A 283 0.58 -24.55 2.89
CA ARG A 283 -0.10 -25.65 3.56
C ARG A 283 -0.66 -25.22 4.93
N ARG A 284 0.14 -24.48 5.69
CA ARG A 284 -0.28 -23.93 6.97
C ARG A 284 -1.37 -22.85 6.82
N ALA A 285 -1.23 -21.94 5.85
CA ALA A 285 -2.21 -20.87 5.61
C ALA A 285 -3.60 -21.40 5.25
N LEU A 286 -3.68 -22.49 4.47
CA LEU A 286 -4.93 -23.14 4.07
C LEU A 286 -5.70 -23.79 5.25
N THR A 287 -5.06 -24.01 6.39
CA THR A 287 -5.68 -24.60 7.58
C THR A 287 -5.77 -23.62 8.76
N THR A 288 -5.19 -22.43 8.62
CA THR A 288 -5.13 -21.46 9.72
C THR A 288 -6.39 -20.58 9.74
N THR A 289 -6.97 -20.45 10.93
CA THR A 289 -8.00 -19.44 11.20
C THR A 289 -7.34 -18.22 11.84
N VAL A 290 -7.58 -17.05 11.26
CA VAL A 290 -7.09 -15.77 11.76
C VAL A 290 -8.25 -15.00 12.40
N THR A 291 -8.04 -14.47 13.59
CA THR A 291 -9.02 -13.60 14.23
C THR A 291 -8.95 -12.21 13.62
N PRO A 292 -10.04 -11.65 13.09
CA PRO A 292 -10.07 -10.29 12.59
C PRO A 292 -9.60 -9.28 13.64
N SER A 293 -8.76 -8.34 13.25
CA SER A 293 -8.35 -7.26 14.13
C SER A 293 -8.48 -5.92 13.43
N THR A 294 -9.23 -5.01 14.05
CA THR A 294 -9.45 -3.65 13.54
C THR A 294 -8.14 -2.90 13.49
N VAL A 295 -7.88 -2.26 12.38
CA VAL A 295 -6.63 -1.50 12.24
C VAL A 295 -6.85 -0.06 12.67
N ILE A 296 -7.69 0.74 12.04
CA ILE A 296 -7.97 2.13 12.46
C ILE A 296 -9.31 2.56 11.91
N ASP A 297 -10.09 3.23 12.75
CA ASP A 297 -11.31 3.90 12.33
C ASP A 297 -11.00 5.06 11.37
N THR A 298 -11.71 5.10 10.26
CA THR A 298 -11.53 6.09 9.19
C THR A 298 -11.81 7.52 9.67
N ALA A 299 -12.87 7.71 10.47
CA ALA A 299 -13.21 9.02 11.00
C ALA A 299 -12.12 9.53 11.94
N ALA A 300 -11.71 8.71 12.91
CA ALA A 300 -10.64 9.05 13.84
C ALA A 300 -9.29 9.31 13.14
N TYR A 301 -9.03 8.65 12.01
CA TYR A 301 -7.83 8.92 11.22
C TYR A 301 -7.85 10.33 10.62
N PHE A 302 -8.95 10.69 9.94
CA PHE A 302 -9.05 11.99 9.25
C PHE A 302 -9.28 13.14 10.23
N ASP A 303 -10.01 12.94 11.32
CA ASP A 303 -10.12 13.93 12.39
C ASP A 303 -8.74 14.36 12.87
N ARG A 304 -7.92 13.39 13.27
CA ARG A 304 -6.53 13.66 13.73
C ARG A 304 -5.62 14.21 12.64
N LEU A 305 -5.88 13.90 11.36
CA LEU A 305 -5.10 14.44 10.26
C LEU A 305 -5.44 15.89 9.97
N LEU A 306 -6.72 16.26 10.11
CA LEU A 306 -7.29 17.56 9.82
C LEU A 306 -7.43 18.44 11.05
N GLU A 307 -7.42 17.85 12.26
CA GLU A 307 -7.45 18.59 13.51
C GLU A 307 -6.26 19.53 13.65
N HIS A 308 -6.57 20.67 14.23
CA HIS A 308 -5.56 21.60 14.70
C HIS A 308 -5.20 21.22 16.14
N PRO A 309 -3.95 20.91 16.47
CA PRO A 309 -3.52 20.93 17.86
C PRO A 309 -3.45 22.36 18.39
#